data_b356b117fceb072686f05c59e13a645f
#
_entry.id   b356b117fceb072686f05c59e13a645f
#
_cell.length_a   1.000
_cell.length_b   1.000
_cell.length_c   1.000
_cell.angle_alpha   90.00
_cell.angle_beta   90.00
_cell.angle_gamma   90.00
#
_symmetry.space_group_name_H-M   'P 1'
#
loop_
_entity.id
_entity.type
_entity.pdbx_description
1 polymer ?
#
loop_
_entity_poly.entity_id
_entity_poly.type
_entity_poly.pdbx_seq_one_letter_code
_entity_poly.pdbx_strand_id
1 'polypeptide(L)'
;MSEKADTLACLTRETRMLTRIEQSLAHHFAHLEGPHTPPRLLAAMRHAVFPGGARIRPQLCLAVAGACGDNDPVLAEAAAVAIELLHCASLVHDDMPCFDDADARRGQPAVHKVFGEPLALLAGDGLIVMAFEVVARGGQMNPQRLGALIGAVGRG
;
A
#
# COMPACT_ATOMS: atom_id res chain seq x y z
N MET A 1 2.37 -2.37 -38.02
CA MET A 1 1.22 -2.97 -37.30
C MET A 1 1.63 -3.55 -35.92
N SER A 2 2.86 -4.00 -35.73
CA SER A 2 3.39 -4.56 -34.45
C SER A 2 3.37 -3.54 -33.30
N GLU A 3 3.93 -2.37 -33.48
CA GLU A 3 4.13 -1.35 -32.43
C GLU A 3 2.84 -0.87 -31.73
N LYS A 4 1.75 -0.72 -32.47
CA LYS A 4 0.43 -0.36 -31.89
C LYS A 4 -0.19 -1.50 -31.07
N ALA A 5 0.03 -2.74 -31.49
CA ALA A 5 -0.45 -3.92 -30.76
C ALA A 5 0.33 -4.09 -29.45
N ASP A 6 1.63 -3.88 -29.46
CA ASP A 6 2.49 -3.95 -28.28
C ASP A 6 2.18 -2.83 -27.27
N THR A 7 1.91 -1.62 -27.76
CA THR A 7 1.49 -0.49 -26.92
C THR A 7 0.14 -0.78 -26.24
N LEU A 8 -0.83 -1.30 -27.00
CA LEU A 8 -2.16 -1.63 -26.46
C LEU A 8 -2.09 -2.77 -25.43
N ALA A 9 -1.26 -3.78 -25.67
CA ALA A 9 -1.03 -4.88 -24.72
C ALA A 9 -0.35 -4.39 -23.44
N CYS A 10 0.59 -3.47 -23.53
CA CYS A 10 1.25 -2.84 -22.38
C CYS A 10 0.25 -2.06 -21.52
N LEU A 11 -0.54 -1.17 -22.13
CA LEU A 11 -1.57 -0.38 -21.45
C LEU A 11 -2.63 -1.28 -20.76
N THR A 12 -3.00 -2.39 -21.40
CA THR A 12 -3.95 -3.36 -20.82
C THR A 12 -3.35 -4.06 -19.60
N ARG A 13 -2.05 -4.38 -19.62
CA ARG A 13 -1.33 -5.01 -18.51
C ARG A 13 -1.22 -4.06 -17.32
N GLU A 14 -0.83 -2.81 -17.56
CA GLU A 14 -0.74 -1.77 -16.52
C GLU A 14 -2.09 -1.54 -15.85
N THR A 15 -3.15 -1.39 -16.62
CA THR A 15 -4.52 -1.22 -16.10
C THR A 15 -4.94 -2.41 -15.22
N ARG A 16 -4.63 -3.64 -15.62
CA ARG A 16 -4.93 -4.84 -14.81
C ARG A 16 -4.16 -4.87 -13.50
N MET A 17 -2.87 -4.53 -13.53
CA MET A 17 -2.06 -4.47 -12.31
C MET A 17 -2.57 -3.41 -11.33
N LEU A 18 -2.90 -2.22 -11.85
CA LEU A 18 -3.45 -1.14 -11.03
C LEU A 18 -4.79 -1.55 -10.39
N THR A 19 -5.71 -2.12 -11.18
CA THR A 19 -6.99 -2.61 -10.66
C THR A 19 -6.79 -3.66 -9.57
N ARG A 20 -5.88 -4.60 -9.76
CA ARG A 20 -5.54 -5.64 -8.77
C ARG A 20 -5.03 -5.03 -7.46
N ILE A 21 -4.14 -4.03 -7.55
CA ILE A 21 -3.59 -3.33 -6.38
C ILE A 21 -4.70 -2.59 -5.61
N GLU A 22 -5.54 -1.83 -6.30
CA GLU A 22 -6.63 -1.08 -5.65
C GLU A 22 -7.66 -2.01 -5.00
N GLN A 23 -8.01 -3.11 -5.66
CA GLN A 23 -8.91 -4.13 -5.09
C GLN A 23 -8.30 -4.80 -3.85
N SER A 24 -7.01 -5.12 -3.89
CA SER A 24 -6.31 -5.73 -2.76
C SER A 24 -6.21 -4.77 -1.57
N LEU A 25 -5.86 -3.49 -1.80
CA LEU A 25 -5.89 -2.46 -0.77
C LEU A 25 -7.29 -2.34 -0.14
N ALA A 26 -8.32 -2.22 -0.96
CA ALA A 26 -9.71 -2.11 -0.50
C ALA A 26 -10.14 -3.33 0.33
N HIS A 27 -9.76 -4.54 -0.10
CA HIS A 27 -10.02 -5.78 0.60
C HIS A 27 -9.38 -5.80 2.00
N HIS A 28 -8.11 -5.44 2.11
CA HIS A 28 -7.43 -5.39 3.41
C HIS A 28 -8.05 -4.36 4.35
N PHE A 29 -8.45 -3.19 3.83
CA PHE A 29 -9.17 -2.20 4.64
C PHE A 29 -10.55 -2.67 5.10
N ALA A 30 -11.27 -3.43 4.28
CA ALA A 30 -12.56 -4.01 4.67
C ALA A 30 -12.42 -5.01 5.85
N HIS A 31 -11.30 -5.71 5.94
CA HIS A 31 -11.02 -6.61 7.08
C HIS A 31 -10.77 -5.87 8.40
N LEU A 32 -10.41 -4.59 8.36
CA LEU A 32 -10.27 -3.77 9.55
C LEU A 32 -11.62 -3.24 10.07
N GLU A 33 -12.68 -3.32 9.27
CA GLU A 33 -14.01 -2.87 9.69
C GLU A 33 -14.61 -3.86 10.71
N GLY A 34 -14.82 -3.37 11.94
CA GLY A 34 -15.36 -4.19 13.00
C GLY A 34 -15.71 -3.39 14.25
N PRO A 35 -16.43 -4.00 15.20
CA PRO A 35 -16.93 -3.30 16.40
C PRO A 35 -15.82 -2.81 17.33
N HIS A 36 -14.61 -3.34 17.18
CA HIS A 36 -13.45 -2.99 18.01
C HIS A 36 -12.50 -2.01 17.33
N THR A 37 -12.71 -1.68 16.06
CA THR A 37 -11.84 -0.76 15.33
C THR A 37 -12.26 0.69 15.59
N PRO A 38 -11.34 1.56 16.06
CA PRO A 38 -11.67 2.96 16.26
C PRO A 38 -12.03 3.63 14.92
N PRO A 39 -13.27 4.11 14.73
CA PRO A 39 -13.73 4.54 13.40
C PRO A 39 -12.99 5.77 12.86
N ARG A 40 -12.58 6.69 13.73
CA ARG A 40 -11.82 7.87 13.33
C ARG A 40 -10.40 7.53 12.88
N LEU A 41 -9.74 6.54 13.51
CA LEU A 41 -8.42 6.07 13.10
C LEU A 41 -8.50 5.39 11.73
N LEU A 42 -9.47 4.49 11.54
CA LEU A 42 -9.70 3.84 10.25
C LEU A 42 -9.98 4.87 9.13
N ALA A 43 -10.78 5.92 9.43
CA ALA A 43 -11.05 6.99 8.49
C ALA A 43 -9.77 7.78 8.11
N ALA A 44 -8.89 8.06 9.08
CA ALA A 44 -7.60 8.72 8.84
C ALA A 44 -6.66 7.85 7.98
N MET A 45 -6.57 6.55 8.28
CA MET A 45 -5.80 5.60 7.48
C MET A 45 -6.35 5.50 6.03
N ARG A 46 -7.67 5.44 5.86
CA ARG A 46 -8.31 5.45 4.53
C ARG A 46 -8.01 6.75 3.78
N HIS A 47 -8.07 7.89 4.44
CA HIS A 47 -7.74 9.18 3.84
C HIS A 47 -6.30 9.24 3.34
N ALA A 48 -5.35 8.64 4.06
CA ALA A 48 -3.95 8.54 3.64
C ALA A 48 -3.74 7.69 2.39
N VAL A 49 -4.55 6.63 2.21
CA VAL A 49 -4.37 5.65 1.14
C VAL A 49 -5.24 5.95 -0.07
N PHE A 50 -6.47 6.45 0.12
CA PHE A 50 -7.45 6.69 -0.94
C PHE A 50 -7.87 8.17 -1.01
N PRO A 51 -8.02 8.75 -2.22
CA PRO A 51 -7.67 8.22 -3.52
C PRO A 51 -6.16 8.06 -3.68
N GLY A 52 -5.77 7.00 -4.37
CA GLY A 52 -4.36 6.68 -4.56
C GLY A 52 -3.62 7.64 -5.49
N GLY A 53 -2.29 7.50 -5.52
CA GLY A 53 -1.42 8.06 -6.56
C GLY A 53 -1.20 7.06 -7.70
N ALA A 54 -0.09 7.22 -8.42
CA ALA A 54 0.26 6.37 -9.57
C ALA A 54 0.58 4.90 -9.21
N ARG A 55 0.66 4.55 -7.92
CA ARG A 55 0.94 3.17 -7.44
C ARG A 55 2.18 2.54 -8.10
N ILE A 56 3.22 3.32 -8.33
CA ILE A 56 4.42 2.85 -9.05
C ILE A 56 5.13 1.74 -8.28
N ARG A 57 5.27 1.89 -6.96
CA ARG A 57 5.99 0.90 -6.11
C ARG A 57 5.36 -0.49 -6.15
N PRO A 58 4.04 -0.65 -5.91
CA PRO A 58 3.40 -1.95 -6.01
C PRO A 58 3.38 -2.50 -7.44
N GLN A 59 3.23 -1.66 -8.47
CA GLN A 59 3.32 -2.11 -9.86
C GLN A 59 4.70 -2.66 -10.18
N LEU A 60 5.78 -1.99 -9.73
CA LEU A 60 7.16 -2.47 -9.89
C LEU A 60 7.36 -3.81 -9.16
N CYS A 61 6.85 -3.94 -7.94
CA CYS A 61 6.92 -5.18 -7.17
C CYS A 61 6.28 -6.35 -7.94
N LEU A 62 5.06 -6.16 -8.46
CA LEU A 62 4.37 -7.19 -9.25
C LEU A 62 5.06 -7.47 -10.59
N ALA A 63 5.62 -6.45 -11.24
CA ALA A 63 6.34 -6.62 -12.49
C ALA A 63 7.62 -7.46 -12.30
N VAL A 64 8.37 -7.21 -11.22
CA VAL A 64 9.55 -7.98 -10.84
C VAL A 64 9.16 -9.42 -10.49
N ALA A 65 8.13 -9.63 -9.68
CA ALA A 65 7.63 -10.96 -9.35
C ALA A 65 7.28 -11.76 -10.63
N GLY A 66 6.55 -11.11 -11.57
CA GLY A 66 6.21 -11.72 -12.86
C GLY A 66 7.45 -12.05 -13.71
N ALA A 67 8.46 -11.19 -13.74
CA ALA A 67 9.72 -11.45 -14.45
C ALA A 67 10.51 -12.60 -13.84
N CYS A 68 10.39 -12.81 -12.52
CA CYS A 68 11.02 -13.92 -11.79
C CYS A 68 10.17 -15.21 -11.78
N GLY A 69 9.06 -15.27 -12.53
CA GLY A 69 8.22 -16.47 -12.69
C GLY A 69 6.98 -16.51 -11.83
N ASP A 70 6.77 -15.54 -10.91
CA ASP A 70 5.58 -15.38 -10.05
C ASP A 70 5.06 -16.69 -9.44
N ASN A 71 5.95 -17.44 -8.82
CA ASN A 71 5.63 -18.78 -8.26
C ASN A 71 4.78 -18.70 -6.98
N ASP A 72 4.53 -17.49 -6.46
CA ASP A 72 3.72 -17.24 -5.27
C ASP A 72 2.97 -15.90 -5.42
N PRO A 73 1.92 -15.87 -6.27
CA PRO A 73 1.20 -14.62 -6.58
C PRO A 73 0.51 -13.99 -5.37
N VAL A 74 0.16 -14.78 -4.35
CA VAL A 74 -0.45 -14.28 -3.11
C VAL A 74 0.57 -13.52 -2.29
N LEU A 75 1.76 -14.07 -2.13
CA LEU A 75 2.84 -13.39 -1.42
C LEU A 75 3.36 -12.17 -2.18
N ALA A 76 3.44 -12.23 -3.52
CA ALA A 76 3.82 -11.10 -4.35
C ALA A 76 2.83 -9.93 -4.22
N GLU A 77 1.53 -10.23 -4.19
CA GLU A 77 0.48 -9.24 -3.97
C GLU A 77 0.56 -8.64 -2.57
N ALA A 78 0.74 -9.46 -1.54
CA ALA A 78 0.92 -9.00 -0.17
C ALA A 78 2.13 -8.07 -0.04
N ALA A 79 3.25 -8.40 -0.69
CA ALA A 79 4.44 -7.54 -0.74
C ALA A 79 4.15 -6.20 -1.44
N ALA A 80 3.42 -6.23 -2.56
CA ALA A 80 3.05 -5.03 -3.30
C ALA A 80 2.13 -4.10 -2.48
N VAL A 81 1.16 -4.66 -1.77
CA VAL A 81 0.28 -3.92 -0.85
C VAL A 81 1.09 -3.34 0.31
N ALA A 82 1.95 -4.14 0.93
CA ALA A 82 2.75 -3.71 2.08
C ALA A 82 3.67 -2.53 1.74
N ILE A 83 4.36 -2.57 0.60
CA ILE A 83 5.24 -1.46 0.20
C ILE A 83 4.47 -0.17 -0.08
N GLU A 84 3.23 -0.26 -0.58
CA GLU A 84 2.38 0.92 -0.76
C GLU A 84 1.87 1.47 0.58
N LEU A 85 1.49 0.61 1.53
CA LEU A 85 1.07 1.02 2.87
C LEU A 85 2.22 1.73 3.61
N LEU A 86 3.43 1.20 3.55
CA LEU A 86 4.62 1.83 4.12
C LEU A 86 4.92 3.18 3.47
N HIS A 87 4.78 3.27 2.14
CA HIS A 87 4.92 4.54 1.44
C HIS A 87 3.85 5.55 1.86
N CYS A 88 2.59 5.14 2.01
CA CYS A 88 1.54 6.04 2.50
C CYS A 88 1.82 6.47 3.96
N ALA A 89 2.33 5.57 4.81
CA ALA A 89 2.73 5.90 6.16
C ALA A 89 3.84 6.97 6.19
N SER A 90 4.90 6.79 5.38
CA SER A 90 5.97 7.78 5.30
C SER A 90 5.45 9.16 4.88
N LEU A 91 4.55 9.22 3.88
CA LEU A 91 3.96 10.48 3.45
C LEU A 91 3.11 11.16 4.54
N VAL A 92 2.37 10.37 5.33
CA VAL A 92 1.60 10.92 6.46
C VAL A 92 2.53 11.55 7.51
N HIS A 93 3.64 10.89 7.82
CA HIS A 93 4.62 11.40 8.78
C HIS A 93 5.38 12.61 8.22
N ASP A 94 5.82 12.55 6.96
CA ASP A 94 6.52 13.66 6.30
C ASP A 94 5.66 14.93 6.25
N ASP A 95 4.33 14.80 6.04
CA ASP A 95 3.40 15.92 5.99
C ASP A 95 3.16 16.60 7.34
N MET A 96 3.58 16.01 8.47
CA MET A 96 3.30 16.57 9.80
C MET A 96 4.04 17.89 10.05
N PRO A 97 3.52 18.76 10.95
CA PRO A 97 4.13 20.07 11.24
C PRO A 97 5.59 20.02 11.73
N CYS A 98 6.01 18.90 12.33
CA CYS A 98 7.39 18.69 12.77
C CYS A 98 8.37 18.34 11.63
N PHE A 99 7.86 18.11 10.42
CA PHE A 99 8.63 17.82 9.20
C PHE A 99 8.29 18.85 8.12
N ASP A 100 7.55 18.49 7.08
CA ASP A 100 7.29 19.36 5.92
C ASP A 100 6.15 20.38 6.16
N ASP A 101 5.30 20.17 7.18
CA ASP A 101 4.06 20.94 7.46
C ASP A 101 3.22 21.15 6.19
N ALA A 102 3.04 20.09 5.43
CA ALA A 102 2.36 20.15 4.15
C ALA A 102 0.84 20.37 4.33
N ASP A 103 0.27 21.34 3.62
CA ASP A 103 -1.17 21.59 3.66
C ASP A 103 -1.98 20.53 2.90
N ALA A 104 -1.41 19.97 1.85
CA ALA A 104 -2.11 19.03 0.99
C ALA A 104 -1.18 17.95 0.40
N ARG A 105 -1.76 16.76 0.15
CA ARG A 105 -1.13 15.64 -0.51
C ARG A 105 -2.07 15.03 -1.56
N ARG A 106 -1.56 14.83 -2.79
CA ARG A 106 -2.33 14.23 -3.90
C ARG A 106 -3.67 14.95 -4.17
N GLY A 107 -3.70 16.28 -4.02
CA GLY A 107 -4.90 17.11 -4.26
C GLY A 107 -5.93 17.09 -3.14
N GLN A 108 -5.63 16.45 -2.01
CA GLN A 108 -6.46 16.48 -0.80
C GLN A 108 -5.69 17.11 0.37
N PRO A 109 -6.39 17.69 1.38
CA PRO A 109 -5.73 18.15 2.58
C PRO A 109 -4.94 17.04 3.26
N ALA A 110 -3.75 17.35 3.82
CA ALA A 110 -2.94 16.40 4.56
C ALA A 110 -3.71 15.81 5.75
N VAL A 111 -3.36 14.59 6.16
CA VAL A 111 -4.10 13.85 7.21
C VAL A 111 -4.19 14.66 8.50
N HIS A 112 -3.11 15.32 8.90
CA HIS A 112 -3.08 16.12 10.13
C HIS A 112 -3.97 17.37 10.06
N LYS A 113 -4.20 17.94 8.87
CA LYS A 113 -5.14 19.07 8.68
C LYS A 113 -6.60 18.62 8.83
N VAL A 114 -6.95 17.39 8.49
CA VAL A 114 -8.33 16.86 8.56
C VAL A 114 -8.63 16.22 9.91
N PHE A 115 -7.70 15.42 10.45
CA PHE A 115 -7.94 14.58 11.62
C PHE A 115 -7.19 15.05 12.87
N GLY A 116 -6.27 16.02 12.74
CA GLY A 116 -5.37 16.48 13.79
C GLY A 116 -4.10 15.62 13.88
N GLU A 117 -3.03 16.22 14.41
CA GLU A 117 -1.71 15.60 14.53
C GLU A 117 -1.70 14.24 15.25
N PRO A 118 -2.40 14.07 16.42
CA PRO A 118 -2.38 12.79 17.13
C PRO A 118 -2.94 11.63 16.28
N LEU A 119 -4.03 11.87 15.52
CA LEU A 119 -4.60 10.84 14.67
C LEU A 119 -3.78 10.63 13.39
N ALA A 120 -3.12 11.66 12.87
CA ALA A 120 -2.20 11.52 11.74
C ALA A 120 -1.02 10.62 12.12
N LEU A 121 -0.39 10.87 13.28
CA LEU A 121 0.70 10.02 13.77
C LEU A 121 0.25 8.57 13.91
N LEU A 122 -0.87 8.33 14.61
CA LEU A 122 -1.42 6.99 14.78
C LEU A 122 -1.85 6.32 13.47
N ALA A 123 -2.30 7.11 12.47
CA ALA A 123 -2.64 6.57 11.16
C ALA A 123 -1.40 6.08 10.42
N GLY A 124 -0.29 6.82 10.45
CA GLY A 124 0.99 6.39 9.91
C GLY A 124 1.48 5.11 10.58
N ASP A 125 1.50 5.07 11.92
CA ASP A 125 1.89 3.88 12.70
C ASP A 125 0.97 2.69 12.38
N GLY A 126 -0.34 2.91 12.30
CA GLY A 126 -1.32 1.90 11.94
C GLY A 126 -1.10 1.31 10.54
N LEU A 127 -0.72 2.13 9.57
CA LEU A 127 -0.37 1.67 8.21
C LEU A 127 0.91 0.82 8.21
N ILE A 128 1.92 1.17 9.03
CA ILE A 128 3.12 0.36 9.19
C ILE A 128 2.77 -1.02 9.75
N VAL A 129 2.00 -1.07 10.84
CA VAL A 129 1.57 -2.35 11.44
C VAL A 129 0.75 -3.18 10.47
N MET A 130 -0.18 -2.54 9.74
CA MET A 130 -1.00 -3.18 8.72
C MET A 130 -0.15 -3.77 7.58
N ALA A 131 0.93 -3.11 7.17
CA ALA A 131 1.82 -3.62 6.14
C ALA A 131 2.44 -4.98 6.54
N PHE A 132 2.92 -5.11 7.77
CA PHE A 132 3.45 -6.37 8.29
C PHE A 132 2.37 -7.45 8.44
N GLU A 133 1.17 -7.07 8.85
CA GLU A 133 0.03 -7.97 8.97
C GLU A 133 -0.39 -8.54 7.60
N VAL A 134 -0.44 -7.71 6.56
CA VAL A 134 -0.72 -8.12 5.19
C VAL A 134 0.31 -9.14 4.70
N VAL A 135 1.60 -8.88 4.91
CA VAL A 135 2.68 -9.82 4.55
C VAL A 135 2.54 -11.14 5.32
N ALA A 136 2.24 -11.07 6.63
CA ALA A 136 2.08 -12.25 7.46
C ALA A 136 0.93 -13.15 6.97
N ARG A 137 -0.20 -12.56 6.61
CA ARG A 137 -1.34 -13.30 6.02
C ARG A 137 -1.01 -13.91 4.66
N GLY A 138 -0.39 -13.13 3.76
CA GLY A 138 -0.03 -13.60 2.42
C GLY A 138 1.04 -14.70 2.42
N GLY A 139 1.90 -14.72 3.43
CA GLY A 139 3.01 -15.68 3.52
C GLY A 139 2.71 -16.98 4.29
N GLN A 140 1.49 -17.19 4.77
CA GLN A 140 1.16 -18.36 5.62
C GLN A 140 1.50 -19.71 4.98
N MET A 141 1.36 -19.83 3.67
CA MET A 141 1.64 -21.07 2.95
C MET A 141 3.13 -21.27 2.65
N ASN A 142 3.99 -20.26 2.88
CA ASN A 142 5.42 -20.32 2.60
C ASN A 142 6.26 -19.64 3.70
N PRO A 143 6.42 -20.28 4.87
CA PRO A 143 7.07 -19.68 6.03
C PRO A 143 8.52 -19.21 5.80
N GLN A 144 9.26 -19.90 4.93
CA GLN A 144 10.66 -19.51 4.63
C GLN A 144 10.72 -18.21 3.85
N ARG A 145 9.89 -18.06 2.81
CA ARG A 145 9.78 -16.81 2.05
C ARG A 145 9.19 -15.69 2.89
N LEU A 146 8.21 -15.99 3.74
CA LEU A 146 7.65 -15.04 4.68
C LEU A 146 8.72 -14.42 5.57
N GLY A 147 9.55 -15.24 6.21
CA GLY A 147 10.63 -14.75 7.07
C GLY A 147 11.63 -13.86 6.32
N ALA A 148 12.02 -14.26 5.10
CA ALA A 148 12.90 -13.47 4.25
C ALA A 148 12.27 -12.12 3.84
N LEU A 149 10.99 -12.12 3.48
CA LEU A 149 10.27 -10.92 3.08
C LEU A 149 10.08 -9.94 4.24
N ILE A 150 9.65 -10.41 5.41
CA ILE A 150 9.54 -9.59 6.63
C ILE A 150 10.90 -8.94 6.95
N GLY A 151 11.99 -9.73 6.89
CA GLY A 151 13.33 -9.22 7.11
C GLY A 151 13.78 -8.20 6.04
N ALA A 152 13.34 -8.34 4.80
CA ALA A 152 13.60 -7.36 3.75
C ALA A 152 12.83 -6.05 3.97
N VAL A 153 11.52 -6.15 4.25
CA VAL A 153 10.64 -5.00 4.54
C VAL A 153 11.12 -4.21 5.76
N GLY A 154 11.60 -4.91 6.81
CA GLY A 154 12.08 -4.24 8.03
C GLY A 154 13.46 -3.57 7.91
N ARG A 155 14.21 -3.81 6.81
CA ARG A 155 15.51 -3.18 6.53
C ARG A 155 15.45 -2.02 5.54
N GLY A 156 14.40 -1.91 4.75
CA GLY A 156 14.19 -0.88 3.73
C GLY A 156 13.27 0.19 4.17
#